data_3fac5af12906971a516b00b2ebc78c81
#
_entry.id   3fac5af12906971a516b00b2ebc78c81
#
_cell.length_a   1.000
_cell.length_b   1.000
_cell.length_c   1.000
_cell.angle_alpha   90.00
_cell.angle_beta   90.00
_cell.angle_gamma   90.00
#
_symmetry.space_group_name_H-M   'P 1'
#
loop_
_entity.id
_entity.type
_entity.pdbx_description
1 polymer ?
#
loop_
_entity_poly.entity_id
_entity_poly.type
_entity_poly.pdbx_seq_one_letter_code
_entity_poly.pdbx_strand_id
1 'polypeptide(L)'
;MRRRLLRAAVLAPLAGTLATLPGCSLPVQVDGTFLQPWRSHLQWGLADWQRSLKVAHTLGCRQLVLQWTGIVGGSDGDWSLPDGSLQQLFTAASENDIRIRVGLPFQQRWWQAIGADDATLQAFLAESLAHARRWLAQTPWAQQPAFEGWYLPYELEQYHWADPARQQWLAQWLQGLVQAASARGGDCAMSCYFSRLQTDGNLVTLWQAVLAHAAVRPMVQDGVGVAGAGNVQQLQPLLDHFHAHSIGFDAIVELFRELPGGPADGSGFKGETADAARIQRQLAWARDSGAQHVLVYALEPWLTQDTPQAAALRRRWGLPQ
;
A
#
# COMPACT_ATOMS: atom_id res chain seq x y z
N MET A 1 39.27 47.63 -64.61
CA MET A 1 39.49 47.59 -63.16
C MET A 1 38.24 48.09 -62.44
N ARG A 2 37.43 47.18 -61.87
CA ARG A 2 36.22 47.57 -61.13
C ARG A 2 36.35 46.96 -59.71
N ARG A 3 36.51 47.83 -58.71
CA ARG A 3 36.48 47.47 -57.28
C ARG A 3 35.06 47.18 -56.84
N ARG A 4 34.80 46.01 -56.36
CA ARG A 4 33.56 45.70 -55.64
C ARG A 4 33.79 45.87 -54.13
N LEU A 5 33.01 46.75 -53.54
CA LEU A 5 32.90 46.95 -52.08
C LEU A 5 31.98 45.87 -51.49
N LEU A 6 32.53 45.06 -50.57
CA LEU A 6 31.79 44.12 -49.73
C LEU A 6 31.22 44.91 -48.52
N ARG A 7 29.90 44.94 -48.39
CA ARG A 7 29.23 45.42 -47.20
C ARG A 7 29.12 44.25 -46.23
N ALA A 8 29.75 44.35 -45.06
CA ALA A 8 29.60 43.43 -43.95
C ALA A 8 28.27 43.75 -43.22
N ALA A 9 27.37 42.80 -43.18
CA ALA A 9 26.16 42.90 -42.34
C ALA A 9 26.49 42.37 -40.94
N VAL A 10 26.36 43.22 -39.93
CA VAL A 10 26.50 42.86 -38.51
C VAL A 10 25.20 42.24 -38.07
N LEU A 11 25.18 40.95 -37.79
CA LEU A 11 24.08 40.25 -37.12
C LEU A 11 24.25 40.43 -35.62
N ALA A 12 23.34 41.15 -34.98
CA ALA A 12 23.23 41.23 -33.54
C ALA A 12 22.54 39.95 -33.01
N PRO A 13 23.04 39.30 -31.93
CA PRO A 13 22.35 38.18 -31.32
C PRO A 13 21.16 38.69 -30.52
N LEU A 14 19.97 38.28 -30.91
CA LEU A 14 18.75 38.36 -30.05
C LEU A 14 18.92 37.38 -28.89
N ALA A 15 19.30 37.90 -27.73
CA ALA A 15 19.21 37.16 -26.46
C ALA A 15 17.72 37.00 -26.10
N GLY A 16 17.14 35.88 -26.53
CA GLY A 16 15.81 35.46 -26.09
C GLY A 16 15.89 35.05 -24.62
N THR A 17 15.34 35.87 -23.72
CA THR A 17 15.02 35.44 -22.35
C THR A 17 14.00 34.33 -22.42
N LEU A 18 14.42 33.09 -22.21
CA LEU A 18 13.55 31.97 -21.89
C LEU A 18 12.90 32.29 -20.54
N ALA A 19 11.71 32.88 -20.58
CA ALA A 19 10.84 32.92 -19.42
C ALA A 19 10.52 31.47 -19.07
N THR A 20 11.10 30.97 -17.97
CA THR A 20 10.68 29.73 -17.35
C THR A 20 9.24 29.93 -16.89
N LEU A 21 8.30 29.44 -17.69
CA LEU A 21 6.91 29.30 -17.27
C LEU A 21 6.92 28.51 -15.95
N PRO A 22 6.24 28.96 -14.90
CA PRO A 22 6.04 28.14 -13.71
C PRO A 22 5.43 26.83 -14.18
N GLY A 23 6.19 25.74 -14.05
CA GLY A 23 5.75 24.41 -14.46
C GLY A 23 4.41 24.12 -13.79
N CYS A 24 3.34 24.04 -14.56
CA CYS A 24 2.13 23.39 -14.12
C CYS A 24 2.49 21.96 -13.77
N SER A 25 2.79 21.71 -12.50
CA SER A 25 2.86 20.34 -12.02
C SER A 25 1.47 19.77 -12.22
N LEU A 26 1.37 18.74 -13.08
CA LEU A 26 0.13 17.98 -13.19
C LEU A 26 -0.30 17.56 -11.77
N PRO A 27 -1.60 17.63 -11.47
CA PRO A 27 -2.09 17.19 -10.17
C PRO A 27 -1.61 15.75 -9.93
N VAL A 28 -1.22 15.47 -8.69
CA VAL A 28 -0.84 14.10 -8.31
C VAL A 28 -2.04 13.21 -8.51
N GLN A 29 -1.83 12.11 -9.21
CA GLN A 29 -2.84 11.07 -9.38
C GLN A 29 -2.28 9.77 -8.84
N VAL A 30 -3.09 9.06 -8.07
CA VAL A 30 -2.82 7.73 -7.55
C VAL A 30 -4.05 6.85 -7.77
N ASP A 31 -3.85 5.56 -8.05
CA ASP A 31 -4.94 4.67 -8.41
C ASP A 31 -5.75 4.22 -7.19
N GLY A 32 -5.13 4.24 -6.01
CA GLY A 32 -5.80 3.85 -4.78
C GLY A 32 -5.06 4.29 -3.52
N THR A 33 -5.71 4.02 -2.40
CA THR A 33 -5.14 4.26 -1.06
C THR A 33 -5.50 3.12 -0.12
N PHE A 34 -4.64 2.93 0.88
CA PHE A 34 -5.00 2.15 2.06
C PHE A 34 -5.79 3.01 3.05
N LEU A 35 -6.67 2.38 3.77
CA LEU A 35 -7.25 2.86 5.01
C LEU A 35 -6.94 1.82 6.09
N GLN A 36 -6.18 2.21 7.09
CA GLN A 36 -5.91 1.41 8.27
C GLN A 36 -6.89 1.82 9.38
N PRO A 37 -7.95 1.04 9.65
CA PRO A 37 -8.88 1.41 10.71
C PRO A 37 -8.24 1.33 12.09
N TRP A 38 -8.63 2.27 12.94
CA TRP A 38 -8.32 2.32 14.37
C TRP A 38 -9.60 2.41 15.18
N ARG A 39 -9.53 2.27 16.50
CA ARG A 39 -10.70 2.42 17.37
C ARG A 39 -11.43 3.76 17.22
N SER A 40 -10.73 4.82 16.81
CA SER A 40 -11.35 6.11 16.49
C SER A 40 -12.37 6.02 15.35
N HIS A 41 -12.17 5.12 14.38
CA HIS A 41 -13.11 4.92 13.27
C HIS A 41 -14.40 4.21 13.68
N LEU A 42 -14.48 3.62 14.88
CA LEU A 42 -15.73 3.07 15.42
C LEU A 42 -16.81 4.14 15.62
N GLN A 43 -16.41 5.41 15.72
CA GLN A 43 -17.31 6.56 15.88
C GLN A 43 -17.62 7.25 14.54
N TRP A 44 -17.04 6.81 13.43
CA TRP A 44 -17.26 7.43 12.13
C TRP A 44 -18.66 7.11 11.62
N GLY A 45 -19.36 8.18 11.20
CA GLY A 45 -20.62 8.11 10.50
C GLY A 45 -20.44 8.28 8.98
N LEU A 46 -21.54 8.26 8.24
CA LEU A 46 -21.55 8.41 6.78
C LEU A 46 -20.79 9.68 6.31
N ALA A 47 -21.00 10.80 7.00
CA ALA A 47 -20.36 12.07 6.63
C ALA A 47 -18.81 12.04 6.75
N ASP A 48 -18.27 11.25 7.69
CA ASP A 48 -16.83 11.09 7.86
C ASP A 48 -16.26 10.24 6.72
N TRP A 49 -16.93 9.14 6.39
CA TRP A 49 -16.57 8.29 5.25
C TRP A 49 -16.63 9.06 3.92
N GLN A 50 -17.70 9.81 3.68
CA GLN A 50 -17.86 10.65 2.48
C GLN A 50 -16.73 11.67 2.35
N ARG A 51 -16.36 12.34 3.44
CA ARG A 51 -15.29 13.33 3.47
C ARG A 51 -13.94 12.69 3.12
N SER A 52 -13.62 11.55 3.74
CA SER A 52 -12.37 10.81 3.49
C SER A 52 -12.28 10.33 2.04
N LEU A 53 -13.35 9.70 1.54
CA LEU A 53 -13.36 9.16 0.17
C LEU A 53 -13.42 10.25 -0.90
N LYS A 54 -14.01 11.41 -0.62
CA LYS A 54 -13.97 12.56 -1.53
C LYS A 54 -12.53 13.06 -1.73
N VAL A 55 -11.71 13.08 -0.69
CA VAL A 55 -10.28 13.41 -0.81
C VAL A 55 -9.58 12.38 -1.69
N ALA A 56 -9.81 11.09 -1.45
CA ALA A 56 -9.24 10.03 -2.26
C ALA A 56 -9.65 10.15 -3.74
N HIS A 57 -10.93 10.35 -4.02
CA HIS A 57 -11.45 10.55 -5.37
C HIS A 57 -10.81 11.76 -6.07
N THR A 58 -10.63 12.88 -5.36
CA THR A 58 -9.98 14.09 -5.91
C THR A 58 -8.54 13.82 -6.36
N LEU A 59 -7.85 12.89 -5.72
CA LEU A 59 -6.49 12.44 -6.08
C LEU A 59 -6.47 11.35 -7.16
N GLY A 60 -7.62 10.97 -7.71
CA GLY A 60 -7.73 9.96 -8.76
C GLY A 60 -7.96 8.53 -8.26
N CYS A 61 -8.03 8.31 -6.94
CA CYS A 61 -8.25 6.96 -6.40
C CYS A 61 -9.56 6.37 -6.93
N ARG A 62 -9.46 5.12 -7.39
CA ARG A 62 -10.60 4.27 -7.75
C ARG A 62 -10.64 3.01 -6.90
N GLN A 63 -9.61 2.78 -6.09
CA GLN A 63 -9.50 1.66 -5.18
C GLN A 63 -9.22 2.13 -3.75
N LEU A 64 -9.93 1.55 -2.79
CA LEU A 64 -9.64 1.62 -1.36
C LEU A 64 -9.28 0.21 -0.87
N VAL A 65 -8.13 0.05 -0.25
CA VAL A 65 -7.81 -1.15 0.51
C VAL A 65 -8.11 -0.88 1.98
N LEU A 66 -9.23 -1.40 2.45
CA LEU A 66 -9.52 -1.44 3.89
C LEU A 66 -8.61 -2.50 4.50
N GLN A 67 -7.57 -2.09 5.22
CA GLN A 67 -6.47 -2.97 5.61
C GLN A 67 -6.94 -4.14 6.49
N TRP A 68 -7.92 -3.91 7.35
CA TRP A 68 -8.64 -4.91 8.13
C TRP A 68 -10.03 -4.41 8.53
N THR A 69 -10.92 -5.34 8.83
CA THR A 69 -12.23 -5.00 9.37
C THR A 69 -12.25 -4.96 10.90
N GLY A 70 -11.19 -5.38 11.54
CA GLY A 70 -11.03 -5.40 12.98
C GLY A 70 -9.73 -6.07 13.39
N ILE A 71 -9.45 -6.05 14.69
CA ILE A 71 -8.27 -6.67 15.31
C ILE A 71 -8.70 -7.70 16.33
N VAL A 72 -8.05 -8.87 16.29
CA VAL A 72 -8.29 -9.99 17.20
C VAL A 72 -6.98 -10.34 17.92
N GLY A 73 -7.05 -10.63 19.22
CA GLY A 73 -5.89 -10.97 20.05
C GLY A 73 -5.02 -9.77 20.39
N GLY A 74 -5.57 -8.56 20.33
CA GLY A 74 -4.85 -7.34 20.74
C GLY A 74 -4.77 -7.17 22.26
N SER A 75 -3.72 -6.49 22.74
CA SER A 75 -3.52 -6.16 24.17
C SER A 75 -4.69 -5.37 24.76
N ASP A 76 -5.32 -4.53 23.94
CA ASP A 76 -6.45 -3.67 24.31
C ASP A 76 -7.81 -4.33 24.07
N GLY A 77 -7.81 -5.65 23.83
CA GLY A 77 -8.97 -6.46 23.51
C GLY A 77 -9.38 -6.40 22.03
N ASP A 78 -10.20 -7.34 21.65
CA ASP A 78 -10.73 -7.45 20.29
C ASP A 78 -11.66 -6.30 19.96
N TRP A 79 -11.67 -5.91 18.67
CA TRP A 79 -12.63 -4.95 18.16
C TRP A 79 -12.84 -5.15 16.65
N SER A 80 -13.99 -4.74 16.15
CA SER A 80 -14.29 -4.73 14.72
C SER A 80 -15.13 -3.50 14.37
N LEU A 81 -15.00 -3.04 13.13
CA LEU A 81 -15.92 -2.04 12.59
C LEU A 81 -17.34 -2.62 12.62
N PRO A 82 -18.33 -1.88 13.16
CA PRO A 82 -19.73 -2.32 13.11
C PRO A 82 -20.22 -2.49 11.67
N ASP A 83 -21.10 -3.45 11.43
CA ASP A 83 -21.69 -3.66 10.10
C ASP A 83 -22.35 -2.41 9.53
N GLY A 84 -23.01 -1.61 10.37
CA GLY A 84 -23.57 -0.33 9.96
C GLY A 84 -22.52 0.67 9.48
N SER A 85 -21.34 0.71 10.10
CA SER A 85 -20.24 1.56 9.68
C SER A 85 -19.64 1.08 8.34
N LEU A 86 -19.47 -0.23 8.17
CA LEU A 86 -19.02 -0.81 6.90
C LEU A 86 -20.04 -0.55 5.78
N GLN A 87 -21.32 -0.67 6.05
CA GLN A 87 -22.37 -0.34 5.08
C GLN A 87 -22.30 1.14 4.65
N GLN A 88 -22.06 2.05 5.60
CA GLN A 88 -21.87 3.48 5.30
C GLN A 88 -20.59 3.73 4.48
N LEU A 89 -19.50 3.00 4.76
CA LEU A 89 -18.28 3.06 3.95
C LEU A 89 -18.55 2.63 2.51
N PHE A 90 -19.28 1.52 2.29
CA PHE A 90 -19.66 1.07 0.95
C PHE A 90 -20.58 2.07 0.23
N THR A 91 -21.50 2.71 0.95
CA THR A 91 -22.33 3.79 0.39
C THR A 91 -21.47 4.96 -0.09
N ALA A 92 -20.58 5.45 0.78
CA ALA A 92 -19.69 6.54 0.43
C ALA A 92 -18.73 6.19 -0.72
N ALA A 93 -18.29 4.94 -0.80
CA ALA A 93 -17.45 4.44 -1.89
C ALA A 93 -18.18 4.45 -3.23
N SER A 94 -19.42 3.96 -3.25
CA SER A 94 -20.26 3.97 -4.45
C SER A 94 -20.53 5.39 -4.95
N GLU A 95 -20.77 6.35 -4.04
CA GLU A 95 -20.99 7.76 -4.37
C GLU A 95 -19.74 8.45 -4.98
N ASN A 96 -18.55 7.94 -4.69
CA ASN A 96 -17.27 8.46 -5.16
C ASN A 96 -16.63 7.58 -6.26
N ASP A 97 -17.34 6.60 -6.80
CA ASP A 97 -16.83 5.69 -7.82
C ASP A 97 -15.53 4.99 -7.40
N ILE A 98 -15.46 4.59 -6.12
CA ILE A 98 -14.35 3.89 -5.51
C ILE A 98 -14.78 2.45 -5.21
N ARG A 99 -13.94 1.49 -5.57
CA ARG A 99 -14.12 0.09 -5.22
C ARG A 99 -13.32 -0.26 -3.97
N ILE A 100 -13.84 -1.18 -3.16
CA ILE A 100 -13.25 -1.55 -1.88
C ILE A 100 -12.72 -2.98 -1.93
N ARG A 101 -11.44 -3.13 -1.64
CA ARG A 101 -10.83 -4.40 -1.28
C ARG A 101 -10.89 -4.54 0.24
N VAL A 102 -11.64 -5.55 0.72
CA VAL A 102 -11.97 -5.71 2.14
C VAL A 102 -10.93 -6.57 2.84
N GLY A 103 -10.26 -6.00 3.83
CA GLY A 103 -9.30 -6.74 4.66
C GLY A 103 -10.01 -7.66 5.65
N LEU A 104 -9.50 -8.89 5.76
CA LEU A 104 -9.93 -9.83 6.78
C LEU A 104 -9.63 -9.26 8.20
N PRO A 105 -10.27 -9.74 9.27
CA PRO A 105 -9.84 -9.39 10.62
C PRO A 105 -8.38 -9.77 10.86
N PHE A 106 -7.60 -8.81 11.36
CA PHE A 106 -6.17 -8.99 11.60
C PHE A 106 -5.92 -9.68 12.94
N GLN A 107 -5.12 -10.74 12.94
CA GLN A 107 -4.66 -11.41 14.15
C GLN A 107 -3.41 -10.71 14.68
N GLN A 108 -3.53 -9.92 15.73
CA GLN A 108 -2.45 -9.07 16.24
C GLN A 108 -1.19 -9.84 16.66
N ARG A 109 -1.34 -11.12 17.01
CA ARG A 109 -0.21 -12.00 17.35
C ARG A 109 0.67 -12.36 16.15
N TRP A 110 0.35 -11.92 14.94
CA TRP A 110 1.13 -12.19 13.72
C TRP A 110 2.63 -11.93 13.90
N TRP A 111 2.97 -10.71 14.37
CA TRP A 111 4.36 -10.31 14.51
C TRP A 111 5.14 -11.15 15.54
N GLN A 112 4.49 -11.60 16.59
CA GLN A 112 5.08 -12.50 17.57
C GLN A 112 5.21 -13.93 17.02
N ALA A 113 4.20 -14.39 16.29
CA ALA A 113 4.16 -15.74 15.75
C ALA A 113 5.22 -16.00 14.68
N ILE A 114 5.45 -15.06 13.77
CA ILE A 114 6.47 -15.20 12.72
C ILE A 114 7.91 -15.22 13.31
N GLY A 115 8.13 -14.55 14.44
CA GLY A 115 9.41 -14.56 15.16
C GLY A 115 9.57 -15.74 16.15
N ALA A 116 8.52 -16.55 16.36
CA ALA A 116 8.53 -17.66 17.30
C ALA A 116 9.12 -18.96 16.72
N ASP A 117 9.14 -20.02 17.55
CA ASP A 117 9.47 -21.36 17.09
C ASP A 117 8.42 -21.91 16.10
N ASP A 118 8.79 -22.97 15.40
CA ASP A 118 8.00 -23.56 14.34
C ASP A 118 6.66 -24.13 14.82
N ALA A 119 6.59 -24.69 16.01
CA ALA A 119 5.36 -25.23 16.58
C ALA A 119 4.36 -24.10 16.89
N THR A 120 4.83 -23.01 17.46
CA THR A 120 4.05 -21.79 17.73
C THR A 120 3.56 -21.16 16.45
N LEU A 121 4.41 -21.04 15.42
CA LEU A 121 4.05 -20.53 14.11
C LEU A 121 2.94 -21.38 13.46
N GLN A 122 3.11 -22.70 13.40
CA GLN A 122 2.12 -23.59 12.80
C GLN A 122 0.78 -23.56 13.53
N ALA A 123 0.79 -23.52 14.87
CA ALA A 123 -0.44 -23.36 15.65
C ALA A 123 -1.16 -22.04 15.33
N PHE A 124 -0.42 -20.95 15.24
CA PHE A 124 -0.96 -19.65 14.84
C PHE A 124 -1.58 -19.67 13.42
N LEU A 125 -0.87 -20.24 12.45
CA LEU A 125 -1.36 -20.35 11.07
C LEU A 125 -2.67 -21.15 11.01
N ALA A 126 -2.75 -22.28 11.73
CA ALA A 126 -3.98 -23.09 11.80
C ALA A 126 -5.14 -22.32 12.45
N GLU A 127 -4.90 -21.66 13.58
CA GLU A 127 -5.91 -20.90 14.32
C GLU A 127 -6.44 -19.72 13.50
N SER A 128 -5.53 -18.95 12.89
CA SER A 128 -5.88 -17.76 12.08
C SER A 128 -6.67 -18.15 10.83
N LEU A 129 -6.32 -19.25 10.16
CA LEU A 129 -7.10 -19.80 9.05
C LEU A 129 -8.51 -20.23 9.48
N ALA A 130 -8.64 -20.92 10.61
CA ALA A 130 -9.93 -21.31 11.14
C ALA A 130 -10.80 -20.09 11.48
N HIS A 131 -10.19 -19.04 12.06
CA HIS A 131 -10.88 -17.77 12.34
C HIS A 131 -11.35 -17.09 11.06
N ALA A 132 -10.47 -16.94 10.07
CA ALA A 132 -10.80 -16.32 8.80
C ALA A 132 -11.93 -17.05 8.07
N ARG A 133 -11.93 -18.38 8.07
CA ARG A 133 -13.01 -19.21 7.49
C ARG A 133 -14.35 -18.95 8.14
N ARG A 134 -14.41 -18.86 9.49
CA ARG A 134 -15.66 -18.57 10.21
C ARG A 134 -16.16 -17.17 9.88
N TRP A 135 -15.29 -16.18 9.86
CA TRP A 135 -15.67 -14.81 9.52
C TRP A 135 -16.18 -14.70 8.08
N LEU A 136 -15.44 -15.26 7.11
CA LEU A 136 -15.83 -15.28 5.69
C LEU A 136 -17.18 -15.97 5.45
N ALA A 137 -17.50 -17.03 6.20
CA ALA A 137 -18.78 -17.72 6.08
C ALA A 137 -19.98 -16.84 6.45
N GLN A 138 -19.78 -15.83 7.30
CA GLN A 138 -20.84 -14.98 7.84
C GLN A 138 -20.90 -13.59 7.18
N THR A 139 -19.81 -13.15 6.53
CA THR A 139 -19.71 -11.78 6.00
C THR A 139 -20.52 -11.59 4.71
N PRO A 140 -21.30 -10.47 4.57
CA PRO A 140 -22.06 -10.17 3.36
C PRO A 140 -21.31 -9.28 2.35
N TRP A 141 -20.09 -8.84 2.66
CA TRP A 141 -19.45 -7.71 1.96
C TRP A 141 -19.14 -7.98 0.48
N ALA A 142 -18.93 -9.22 0.09
CA ALA A 142 -18.75 -9.58 -1.32
C ALA A 142 -19.99 -9.32 -2.20
N GLN A 143 -21.14 -9.06 -1.60
CA GLN A 143 -22.38 -8.76 -2.32
C GLN A 143 -22.59 -7.26 -2.55
N GLN A 144 -21.73 -6.40 -1.98
CA GLN A 144 -21.83 -4.94 -2.14
C GLN A 144 -21.40 -4.51 -3.54
N PRO A 145 -22.11 -3.57 -4.19
CA PRO A 145 -21.76 -3.13 -5.56
C PRO A 145 -20.33 -2.59 -5.70
N ALA A 146 -19.83 -1.90 -4.66
CA ALA A 146 -18.46 -1.38 -4.64
C ALA A 146 -17.41 -2.40 -4.16
N PHE A 147 -17.76 -3.64 -3.92
CA PHE A 147 -16.80 -4.68 -3.57
C PHE A 147 -15.89 -4.99 -4.77
N GLU A 148 -14.58 -5.07 -4.54
CA GLU A 148 -13.59 -5.45 -5.53
C GLU A 148 -12.99 -6.82 -5.26
N GLY A 149 -12.61 -7.07 -4.02
CA GLY A 149 -11.95 -8.29 -3.63
C GLY A 149 -11.54 -8.27 -2.15
N TRP A 150 -10.71 -9.19 -1.76
CA TRP A 150 -10.23 -9.36 -0.39
C TRP A 150 -8.80 -8.88 -0.24
N TYR A 151 -8.46 -8.37 0.93
CA TYR A 151 -7.10 -8.12 1.34
C TYR A 151 -6.73 -9.04 2.51
N LEU A 152 -5.61 -9.74 2.40
CA LEU A 152 -5.06 -10.57 3.48
C LEU A 152 -4.14 -9.67 4.30
N PRO A 153 -4.52 -9.28 5.54
CA PRO A 153 -3.86 -8.20 6.27
C PRO A 153 -2.55 -8.65 6.96
N TYR A 154 -1.81 -9.50 6.28
CA TYR A 154 -0.53 -10.00 6.73
C TYR A 154 0.54 -9.57 5.74
N GLU A 155 1.68 -9.11 6.24
CA GLU A 155 2.76 -8.60 5.39
C GLU A 155 3.87 -9.63 5.29
N LEU A 156 4.35 -9.85 4.07
CA LEU A 156 5.44 -10.79 3.80
C LEU A 156 6.77 -10.06 3.62
N GLU A 157 7.83 -10.65 4.15
CA GLU A 157 9.20 -10.19 3.96
C GLU A 157 10.20 -11.34 4.00
N GLN A 158 11.44 -11.12 3.59
CA GLN A 158 12.40 -12.19 3.36
C GLN A 158 13.11 -12.74 4.62
N TYR A 159 13.04 -12.03 5.75
CA TYR A 159 13.79 -12.41 6.97
C TYR A 159 13.11 -13.57 7.72
N HIS A 160 11.85 -13.39 8.12
CA HIS A 160 11.12 -14.42 8.86
C HIS A 160 10.75 -15.63 7.98
N TRP A 161 10.69 -15.41 6.67
CA TRP A 161 10.38 -16.46 5.68
C TRP A 161 11.60 -16.90 4.88
N ALA A 162 12.82 -16.85 5.47
CA ALA A 162 14.03 -17.32 4.84
C ALA A 162 14.07 -18.86 4.71
N ASP A 163 13.53 -19.57 5.70
CA ASP A 163 13.53 -21.04 5.75
C ASP A 163 12.53 -21.65 4.74
N PRO A 164 12.96 -22.59 3.87
CA PRO A 164 12.08 -23.21 2.88
C PRO A 164 10.88 -23.98 3.48
N ALA A 165 11.03 -24.59 4.66
CA ALA A 165 9.91 -25.28 5.30
C ALA A 165 8.86 -24.27 5.77
N ARG A 166 9.27 -23.12 6.33
CA ARG A 166 8.37 -22.03 6.70
C ARG A 166 7.67 -21.45 5.46
N GLN A 167 8.37 -21.30 4.33
CA GLN A 167 7.74 -20.88 3.06
C GLN A 167 6.66 -21.86 2.62
N GLN A 168 6.88 -23.17 2.78
CA GLN A 168 5.88 -24.17 2.44
C GLN A 168 4.66 -24.10 3.36
N TRP A 169 4.81 -23.92 4.67
CA TRP A 169 3.68 -23.76 5.59
C TRP A 169 2.90 -22.47 5.29
N LEU A 170 3.60 -21.38 5.02
CA LEU A 170 2.98 -20.13 4.59
C LEU A 170 2.15 -20.32 3.31
N ALA A 171 2.72 -20.97 2.29
CA ALA A 171 2.05 -21.19 1.02
C ALA A 171 0.77 -22.03 1.17
N GLN A 172 0.81 -23.08 1.98
CA GLN A 172 -0.37 -23.92 2.30
C GLN A 172 -1.42 -23.15 3.08
N TRP A 173 -1.01 -22.35 4.05
CA TRP A 173 -1.91 -21.48 4.80
C TRP A 173 -2.57 -20.43 3.90
N LEU A 174 -1.80 -19.75 3.05
CA LEU A 174 -2.32 -18.79 2.07
C LEU A 174 -3.27 -19.46 1.08
N GLN A 175 -2.97 -20.66 0.61
CA GLN A 175 -3.87 -21.42 -0.24
C GLN A 175 -5.23 -21.61 0.45
N GLY A 176 -5.23 -21.98 1.73
CA GLY A 176 -6.46 -22.13 2.51
C GLY A 176 -7.24 -20.84 2.70
N LEU A 177 -6.56 -19.70 2.91
CA LEU A 177 -7.19 -18.38 3.01
C LEU A 177 -7.78 -17.94 1.67
N VAL A 178 -7.01 -18.05 0.60
CA VAL A 178 -7.45 -17.68 -0.76
C VAL A 178 -8.64 -18.51 -1.19
N GLN A 179 -8.62 -19.83 -0.97
CA GLN A 179 -9.77 -20.70 -1.28
C GLN A 179 -11.02 -20.27 -0.52
N ALA A 180 -10.91 -19.97 0.78
CA ALA A 180 -12.05 -19.56 1.60
C ALA A 180 -12.58 -18.19 1.17
N ALA A 181 -11.72 -17.24 0.85
CA ALA A 181 -12.08 -15.89 0.43
C ALA A 181 -12.70 -15.88 -0.98
N SER A 182 -12.04 -16.53 -1.96
CA SER A 182 -12.52 -16.59 -3.34
C SER A 182 -13.85 -17.34 -3.49
N ALA A 183 -14.15 -18.29 -2.60
CA ALA A 183 -15.46 -18.94 -2.54
C ALA A 183 -16.61 -17.95 -2.21
N ARG A 184 -16.30 -16.79 -1.65
CA ARG A 184 -17.25 -15.70 -1.41
C ARG A 184 -17.35 -14.71 -2.57
N GLY A 185 -16.47 -14.80 -3.56
CA GLY A 185 -16.34 -13.90 -4.71
C GLY A 185 -15.11 -12.98 -4.58
N GLY A 186 -14.66 -12.43 -5.70
CA GLY A 186 -13.47 -11.57 -5.79
C GLY A 186 -12.15 -12.33 -5.68
N ASP A 187 -11.08 -11.65 -6.01
CA ASP A 187 -9.70 -12.12 -5.85
C ASP A 187 -9.11 -11.72 -4.49
N CYS A 188 -7.92 -12.20 -4.19
CA CYS A 188 -7.17 -11.85 -2.99
C CYS A 188 -5.92 -11.05 -3.33
N ALA A 189 -5.59 -10.06 -2.50
CA ALA A 189 -4.33 -9.34 -2.55
C ALA A 189 -3.63 -9.37 -1.19
N MET A 190 -2.32 -9.19 -1.20
CA MET A 190 -1.48 -9.20 0.01
C MET A 190 -0.25 -8.36 -0.21
N SER A 191 0.18 -7.60 0.81
CA SER A 191 1.38 -6.79 0.72
C SER A 191 2.65 -7.55 1.07
N CYS A 192 3.76 -7.06 0.52
CA CYS A 192 5.11 -7.46 0.91
C CYS A 192 6.04 -6.25 0.90
N TYR A 193 7.11 -6.35 1.67
CA TYR A 193 8.17 -5.34 1.73
C TYR A 193 9.54 -6.01 1.81
N PHE A 194 10.59 -5.26 1.52
CA PHE A 194 11.96 -5.73 1.78
C PHE A 194 12.38 -5.29 3.18
N SER A 195 12.58 -6.26 4.08
CA SER A 195 13.03 -6.01 5.45
C SER A 195 14.49 -5.60 5.48
N ARG A 196 14.82 -4.62 6.33
CA ARG A 196 16.21 -4.21 6.60
C ARG A 196 17.00 -5.19 7.47
N LEU A 197 16.33 -6.25 7.98
CA LEU A 197 16.97 -7.28 8.78
C LEU A 197 17.88 -8.14 7.93
N GLN A 198 19.05 -8.49 8.46
CA GLN A 198 20.04 -9.31 7.75
C GLN A 198 19.60 -10.76 7.66
N THR A 199 19.61 -11.34 6.45
CA THR A 199 19.15 -12.70 6.19
C THR A 199 19.73 -13.22 4.87
N ASP A 200 19.78 -14.54 4.73
CA ASP A 200 20.04 -15.23 3.45
C ASP A 200 18.76 -15.42 2.61
N GLY A 201 17.59 -15.12 3.20
CA GLY A 201 16.31 -15.20 2.50
C GLY A 201 16.17 -14.10 1.43
N ASN A 202 15.33 -14.36 0.44
CA ASN A 202 15.00 -13.36 -0.57
C ASN A 202 13.51 -13.41 -0.97
N LEU A 203 13.00 -12.29 -1.45
CA LEU A 203 11.59 -12.16 -1.82
C LEU A 203 11.22 -12.99 -3.06
N VAL A 204 12.17 -13.27 -3.95
CA VAL A 204 11.88 -14.04 -5.19
C VAL A 204 11.48 -15.46 -4.84
N THR A 205 12.30 -16.18 -4.05
CA THR A 205 12.00 -17.56 -3.64
C THR A 205 10.73 -17.64 -2.79
N LEU A 206 10.52 -16.64 -1.92
CA LEU A 206 9.30 -16.53 -1.13
C LEU A 206 8.05 -16.43 -2.02
N TRP A 207 8.05 -15.49 -2.98
CA TRP A 207 6.90 -15.31 -3.85
C TRP A 207 6.72 -16.46 -4.85
N GLN A 208 7.78 -17.12 -5.29
CA GLN A 208 7.69 -18.35 -6.07
C GLN A 208 6.94 -19.45 -5.28
N ALA A 209 7.31 -19.66 -4.01
CA ALA A 209 6.64 -20.62 -3.15
C ALA A 209 5.17 -20.27 -2.92
N VAL A 210 4.85 -18.99 -2.67
CA VAL A 210 3.48 -18.52 -2.48
C VAL A 210 2.63 -18.73 -3.74
N LEU A 211 3.09 -18.22 -4.88
CA LEU A 211 2.32 -18.23 -6.13
C LEU A 211 2.17 -19.63 -6.74
N ALA A 212 3.02 -20.57 -6.39
CA ALA A 212 2.86 -21.98 -6.75
C ALA A 212 1.61 -22.63 -6.11
N HIS A 213 1.09 -22.06 -5.01
CA HIS A 213 -0.02 -22.65 -4.24
C HIS A 213 -1.24 -21.74 -4.10
N ALA A 214 -1.06 -20.42 -4.14
CA ALA A 214 -2.10 -19.46 -3.84
C ALA A 214 -2.18 -18.37 -4.94
N ALA A 215 -3.37 -18.23 -5.54
CA ALA A 215 -3.65 -17.16 -6.50
C ALA A 215 -3.90 -15.85 -5.74
N VAL A 216 -2.83 -15.19 -5.31
CA VAL A 216 -2.86 -13.93 -4.58
C VAL A 216 -2.12 -12.84 -5.35
N ARG A 217 -2.71 -11.65 -5.43
CA ARG A 217 -2.10 -10.49 -6.09
C ARG A 217 -1.04 -9.87 -5.17
N PRO A 218 0.22 -9.78 -5.61
CA PRO A 218 1.27 -9.09 -4.85
C PRO A 218 1.02 -7.59 -4.83
N MET A 219 1.17 -6.96 -3.66
CA MET A 219 1.20 -5.51 -3.47
C MET A 219 2.54 -5.13 -2.84
N VAL A 220 3.44 -4.55 -3.63
CA VAL A 220 4.85 -4.34 -3.24
C VAL A 220 5.00 -2.96 -2.59
N GLN A 221 5.33 -2.94 -1.29
CA GLN A 221 5.62 -1.70 -0.57
C GLN A 221 7.03 -1.21 -0.92
N ASP A 222 7.18 0.08 -1.17
CA ASP A 222 8.49 0.69 -1.44
C ASP A 222 9.42 0.67 -0.21
N GLY A 223 8.85 0.59 1.00
CA GLY A 223 9.57 0.53 2.27
C GLY A 223 10.43 1.77 2.57
N VAL A 224 10.24 2.85 1.83
CA VAL A 224 11.08 4.06 1.92
C VAL A 224 10.83 4.81 3.21
N GLY A 225 9.63 4.73 3.76
CA GLY A 225 9.26 5.36 5.01
C GLY A 225 10.04 4.80 6.21
N VAL A 226 10.40 3.52 6.15
CA VAL A 226 11.12 2.80 7.21
C VAL A 226 12.61 2.66 6.89
N ALA A 227 12.95 2.19 5.69
CA ALA A 227 14.32 1.81 5.33
C ALA A 227 15.06 2.86 4.48
N GLY A 228 14.39 3.94 4.09
CA GLY A 228 14.98 5.01 3.27
C GLY A 228 14.97 4.71 1.77
N ALA A 229 15.40 5.71 0.98
CA ALA A 229 15.28 5.69 -0.48
C ALA A 229 16.04 4.54 -1.17
N GLY A 230 17.05 3.97 -0.53
CA GLY A 230 17.80 2.82 -1.06
C GLY A 230 17.00 1.51 -1.07
N ASN A 231 15.85 1.46 -0.39
CA ASN A 231 15.08 0.23 -0.28
C ASN A 231 14.50 -0.24 -1.63
N VAL A 232 14.19 0.69 -2.52
CA VAL A 232 13.61 0.36 -3.84
C VAL A 232 14.59 -0.45 -4.71
N GLN A 233 15.90 -0.29 -4.54
CA GLN A 233 16.89 -1.11 -5.26
C GLN A 233 16.88 -2.57 -4.78
N GLN A 234 16.53 -2.81 -3.52
CA GLN A 234 16.43 -4.17 -2.96
C GLN A 234 15.19 -4.92 -3.48
N LEU A 235 14.19 -4.18 -3.95
CA LEU A 235 12.98 -4.75 -4.56
C LEU A 235 13.19 -5.16 -6.03
N GLN A 236 14.22 -4.61 -6.71
CA GLN A 236 14.42 -4.82 -8.14
C GLN A 236 14.45 -6.30 -8.57
N PRO A 237 15.14 -7.22 -7.86
CA PRO A 237 15.12 -8.65 -8.22
C PRO A 237 13.72 -9.27 -8.21
N LEU A 238 12.84 -8.83 -7.29
CA LEU A 238 11.44 -9.29 -7.24
C LEU A 238 10.65 -8.74 -8.43
N LEU A 239 10.80 -7.45 -8.75
CA LEU A 239 10.12 -6.82 -9.88
C LEU A 239 10.55 -7.45 -11.20
N ASP A 240 11.85 -7.69 -11.39
CA ASP A 240 12.39 -8.38 -12.57
C ASP A 240 11.80 -9.79 -12.70
N HIS A 241 11.66 -10.51 -11.59
CA HIS A 241 11.02 -11.82 -11.56
C HIS A 241 9.54 -11.74 -11.98
N PHE A 242 8.78 -10.78 -11.46
CA PHE A 242 7.39 -10.59 -11.83
C PHE A 242 7.23 -10.26 -13.31
N HIS A 243 8.07 -9.39 -13.86
CA HIS A 243 8.05 -9.07 -15.29
C HIS A 243 8.38 -10.29 -16.15
N ALA A 244 9.45 -11.02 -15.81
CA ALA A 244 9.89 -12.19 -16.58
C ALA A 244 8.82 -13.30 -16.65
N HIS A 245 7.93 -13.37 -15.65
CA HIS A 245 6.88 -14.37 -15.57
C HIS A 245 5.48 -13.82 -15.81
N SER A 246 5.35 -12.57 -16.26
CA SER A 246 4.06 -11.88 -16.50
C SER A 246 3.14 -11.90 -15.27
N ILE A 247 3.72 -11.80 -14.05
CA ILE A 247 2.99 -11.71 -12.81
C ILE A 247 2.57 -10.25 -12.60
N GLY A 248 1.26 -9.98 -12.62
CA GLY A 248 0.73 -8.64 -12.31
C GLY A 248 0.87 -8.33 -10.83
N PHE A 249 1.30 -7.11 -10.51
CA PHE A 249 1.42 -6.61 -9.13
C PHE A 249 1.01 -5.16 -9.03
N ASP A 250 0.75 -4.69 -7.82
CA ASP A 250 0.52 -3.28 -7.49
C ASP A 250 1.69 -2.74 -6.66
N ALA A 251 1.98 -1.44 -6.76
CA ALA A 251 2.99 -0.78 -5.94
C ALA A 251 2.33 0.06 -4.84
N ILE A 252 2.92 0.03 -3.65
CA ILE A 252 2.48 0.83 -2.50
C ILE A 252 3.56 1.85 -2.16
N VAL A 253 3.19 3.12 -2.16
CA VAL A 253 4.05 4.25 -1.81
C VAL A 253 3.75 4.73 -0.40
N GLU A 254 4.76 4.70 0.48
CA GLU A 254 4.62 5.13 1.87
C GLU A 254 4.67 6.66 1.99
N LEU A 255 3.59 7.26 2.49
CA LEU A 255 3.45 8.71 2.71
C LEU A 255 4.07 9.19 4.03
N PHE A 256 4.61 8.29 4.83
CA PHE A 256 5.18 8.58 6.13
C PHE A 256 6.71 8.42 6.16
N ARG A 257 7.31 8.95 7.20
CA ARG A 257 8.69 8.67 7.61
C ARG A 257 8.67 8.17 9.05
N GLU A 258 9.32 7.02 9.29
CA GLU A 258 9.53 6.53 10.64
C GLU A 258 10.43 7.50 11.43
N LEU A 259 10.04 7.78 12.68
CA LEU A 259 10.84 8.60 13.58
C LEU A 259 11.85 7.73 14.33
N PRO A 260 13.08 8.25 14.59
CA PRO A 260 14.09 7.51 15.33
C PRO A 260 13.63 7.11 16.74
N GLY A 261 14.12 5.97 17.24
CA GLY A 261 13.98 5.56 18.64
C GLY A 261 12.92 4.49 18.90
N GLY A 262 12.26 3.96 17.86
CA GLY A 262 11.46 2.73 17.98
C GLY A 262 12.34 1.48 17.98
N PRO A 263 11.86 0.35 18.58
CA PRO A 263 12.52 -0.95 18.44
C PRO A 263 12.61 -1.39 16.98
N ALA A 264 13.67 -2.15 16.68
CA ALA A 264 13.89 -2.64 15.30
C ALA A 264 12.81 -3.62 14.80
N ASP A 265 12.02 -4.19 15.70
CA ASP A 265 10.90 -5.11 15.41
C ASP A 265 9.60 -4.40 14.99
N GLY A 266 9.62 -3.06 14.91
CA GLY A 266 8.45 -2.25 14.57
C GLY A 266 7.45 -2.05 15.71
N SER A 267 7.67 -2.66 16.89
CA SER A 267 6.86 -2.38 18.07
C SER A 267 7.11 -0.94 18.53
N GLY A 268 6.05 -0.17 18.74
CA GLY A 268 6.18 1.26 19.09
C GLY A 268 6.49 2.17 17.89
N PHE A 269 6.10 1.76 16.67
CA PHE A 269 6.20 2.60 15.47
C PHE A 269 5.66 4.02 15.73
N LYS A 270 6.47 5.00 15.38
CA LYS A 270 6.09 6.42 15.36
C LYS A 270 6.48 6.99 14.00
N GLY A 271 5.54 7.66 13.35
CA GLY A 271 5.77 8.25 12.05
C GLY A 271 5.30 9.70 11.97
N GLU A 272 5.78 10.38 10.97
CA GLU A 272 5.28 11.69 10.53
C GLU A 272 5.07 11.69 9.03
N THR A 273 4.29 12.64 8.52
CA THR A 273 4.11 12.81 7.07
C THR A 273 5.45 13.09 6.40
N ALA A 274 5.75 12.37 5.34
CA ALA A 274 6.98 12.50 4.61
C ALA A 274 7.07 13.80 3.80
N ASP A 275 8.31 14.17 3.46
CA ASP A 275 8.57 15.27 2.54
C ASP A 275 7.98 15.05 1.14
N ALA A 276 7.30 16.08 0.61
CA ALA A 276 6.59 16.00 -0.66
C ALA A 276 7.49 15.68 -1.86
N ALA A 277 8.75 16.14 -1.85
CA ALA A 277 9.70 15.85 -2.93
C ALA A 277 10.18 14.39 -2.86
N ARG A 278 10.31 13.84 -1.63
CA ARG A 278 10.57 12.41 -1.46
C ARG A 278 9.41 11.59 -2.03
N ILE A 279 8.17 11.88 -1.63
CA ILE A 279 6.97 11.17 -2.10
C ILE A 279 6.86 11.23 -3.63
N GLN A 280 7.19 12.37 -4.24
CA GLN A 280 7.16 12.49 -5.70
C GLN A 280 8.16 11.55 -6.40
N ARG A 281 9.36 11.36 -5.82
CA ARG A 281 10.33 10.39 -6.36
C ARG A 281 9.86 8.94 -6.20
N GLN A 282 9.23 8.62 -5.07
CA GLN A 282 8.62 7.30 -4.84
C GLN A 282 7.49 7.02 -5.83
N LEU A 283 6.60 7.99 -6.08
CA LEU A 283 5.53 7.86 -7.08
C LEU A 283 6.07 7.70 -8.50
N ALA A 284 7.16 8.38 -8.84
CA ALA A 284 7.82 8.19 -10.14
C ALA A 284 8.37 6.77 -10.25
N TRP A 285 9.12 6.29 -9.25
CA TRP A 285 9.60 4.92 -9.20
C TRP A 285 8.46 3.89 -9.32
N ALA A 286 7.36 4.07 -8.57
CA ALA A 286 6.23 3.15 -8.60
C ALA A 286 5.58 3.06 -9.99
N ARG A 287 5.47 4.19 -10.71
CA ARG A 287 4.97 4.20 -12.09
C ARG A 287 5.94 3.52 -13.07
N ASP A 288 7.24 3.73 -12.88
CA ASP A 288 8.28 3.15 -13.74
C ASP A 288 8.50 1.66 -13.42
N SER A 289 8.03 1.18 -12.26
CA SER A 289 8.20 -0.22 -11.83
C SER A 289 7.40 -1.24 -12.65
N GLY A 290 6.48 -0.80 -13.51
CA GLY A 290 5.57 -1.68 -14.24
C GLY A 290 4.39 -2.19 -13.42
N ALA A 291 4.14 -1.62 -12.23
CA ALA A 291 2.95 -1.92 -11.42
C ALA A 291 1.66 -1.60 -12.20
N GLN A 292 0.64 -2.43 -12.02
CA GLN A 292 -0.67 -2.23 -12.65
C GLN A 292 -1.43 -1.08 -12.00
N HIS A 293 -1.27 -0.92 -10.69
CA HIS A 293 -1.82 0.21 -9.94
C HIS A 293 -0.77 0.74 -8.96
N VAL A 294 -0.80 2.04 -8.74
CA VAL A 294 0.01 2.72 -7.73
C VAL A 294 -0.91 3.18 -6.61
N LEU A 295 -0.76 2.56 -5.45
CA LEU A 295 -1.50 2.92 -4.25
C LEU A 295 -0.61 3.69 -3.28
N VAL A 296 -1.22 4.42 -2.35
CA VAL A 296 -0.50 5.11 -1.28
C VAL A 296 -0.87 4.55 0.09
N TYR A 297 0.11 4.46 0.97
CA TYR A 297 -0.08 4.09 2.37
C TYR A 297 0.28 5.28 3.28
N ALA A 298 -0.66 6.00 3.77
CA ALA A 298 -2.08 6.04 3.53
C ALA A 298 -2.52 7.51 3.54
N LEU A 299 -3.60 7.85 2.86
CA LEU A 299 -4.12 9.22 2.94
C LEU A 299 -4.49 9.56 4.39
N GLU A 300 -5.16 8.66 5.08
CA GLU A 300 -5.43 8.73 6.52
C GLU A 300 -4.39 7.89 7.28
N PRO A 301 -3.61 8.43 8.20
CA PRO A 301 -3.64 9.83 8.70
C PRO A 301 -2.66 10.79 8.00
N TRP A 302 -1.77 10.34 7.12
CA TRP A 302 -0.58 11.09 6.71
C TRP A 302 -0.88 12.35 5.88
N LEU A 303 -2.05 12.39 5.25
CA LEU A 303 -2.50 13.59 4.53
C LEU A 303 -3.51 14.40 5.34
N THR A 304 -4.28 13.74 6.24
CA THR A 304 -5.43 14.35 6.92
C THR A 304 -5.08 14.95 8.29
N GLN A 305 -3.98 14.49 8.90
CA GLN A 305 -3.56 14.99 10.22
C GLN A 305 -3.21 16.50 10.18
N ASP A 306 -3.41 17.18 11.32
CA ASP A 306 -3.09 18.60 11.47
C ASP A 306 -1.62 18.81 11.85
N THR A 307 -0.74 18.65 10.86
CA THR A 307 0.70 18.90 10.98
C THR A 307 1.19 19.79 9.85
N PRO A 308 2.28 20.56 10.05
CA PRO A 308 2.87 21.39 9.00
C PRO A 308 3.27 20.57 7.76
N GLN A 309 3.74 19.34 7.95
CA GLN A 309 4.15 18.45 6.88
C GLN A 309 2.94 17.98 6.05
N ALA A 310 1.86 17.53 6.71
CA ALA A 310 0.63 17.15 6.02
C ALA A 310 0.00 18.34 5.30
N ALA A 311 -0.02 19.53 5.92
CA ALA A 311 -0.48 20.75 5.28
C ALA A 311 0.37 21.13 4.05
N ALA A 312 1.69 20.97 4.12
CA ALA A 312 2.58 21.19 2.98
C ALA A 312 2.30 20.19 1.84
N LEU A 313 2.05 18.93 2.18
CA LEU A 313 1.71 17.88 1.21
C LEU A 313 0.35 18.17 0.56
N ARG A 314 -0.68 18.54 1.34
CA ARG A 314 -1.99 18.95 0.80
C ARG A 314 -1.86 20.11 -0.19
N ARG A 315 -1.13 21.18 0.18
CA ARG A 315 -0.87 22.32 -0.74
C ARG A 315 -0.19 21.86 -2.02
N ARG A 316 0.84 21.02 -1.91
CA ARG A 316 1.56 20.50 -3.07
C ARG A 316 0.67 19.68 -4.00
N TRP A 317 -0.31 18.99 -3.46
CA TRP A 317 -1.26 18.14 -4.19
C TRP A 317 -2.53 18.88 -4.61
N GLY A 318 -2.63 20.19 -4.34
CA GLY A 318 -3.77 21.01 -4.75
C GLY A 318 -5.06 20.72 -3.96
N LEU A 319 -4.92 20.15 -2.76
CA LEU A 319 -6.06 19.85 -1.89
C LEU A 319 -6.43 21.06 -1.00
N PRO A 320 -7.69 21.17 -0.57
CA PRO A 320 -8.12 22.15 0.42
C PRO A 320 -7.33 22.06 1.72
N GLN A 321 -7.17 23.21 2.39
CA GLN A 321 -6.51 23.29 3.71
C GLN A 321 -7.47 22.94 4.83
#